data_4cbe58f1c7a1035d402c51979afd2192
#
_entry.id   4cbe58f1c7a1035d402c51979afd2192
#
_cell.length_a   1.000
_cell.length_b   1.000
_cell.length_c   1.000
_cell.angle_alpha   90.00
_cell.angle_beta   90.00
_cell.angle_gamma   90.00
#
_symmetry.space_group_name_H-M   'P 1'
#
loop_
_entity.id
_entity.type
_entity.pdbx_description
1 polymer ?
#
loop_
_entity_poly.entity_id
_entity_poly.type
_entity_poly.pdbx_seq_one_letter_code
_entity_poly.pdbx_strand_id
1 'polypeptide(L)'
;MTIRVLVADDQELVRTGLRMILDAQPGIQVVGEATNGREAVSLARELRPDVCLFDIRMPELNGLEATRALAGPDVDKPLAVVVITTFDLDEYVHGALKAGARGFLLKDAGPELLTQAVHAAANGEALIAPSVTVRLLAAFADLPTSEPLRQPIEPLTAREEEVMVTVARGLTNAEIASELHISLSTVKTHLASLTNKLGARNRVEIAMWAYETKRIKA
;
A
#
# COMPACT_ATOMS: atom_id res chain seq x y z
N MET A 1 -2.84 -21.74 -2.60
CA MET A 1 -2.58 -20.91 -3.80
C MET A 1 -1.24 -20.25 -3.57
N THR A 2 -0.33 -20.26 -4.53
CA THR A 2 1.01 -19.67 -4.38
C THR A 2 0.97 -18.23 -4.86
N ILE A 3 1.43 -17.28 -4.06
CA ILE A 3 1.52 -15.87 -4.41
C ILE A 3 2.77 -15.67 -5.27
N ARG A 4 2.59 -15.13 -6.47
CA ARG A 4 3.64 -14.86 -7.46
C ARG A 4 4.14 -13.45 -7.29
N VAL A 5 5.43 -13.28 -6.99
CA VAL A 5 6.04 -11.98 -6.69
C VAL A 5 7.07 -11.60 -7.76
N LEU A 6 7.00 -10.37 -8.26
CA LEU A 6 8.04 -9.73 -9.05
C LEU A 6 8.84 -8.77 -8.16
N VAL A 7 10.16 -8.89 -8.13
CA VAL A 7 11.05 -8.02 -7.35
C VAL A 7 11.82 -7.10 -8.30
N ALA A 8 11.85 -5.80 -8.01
CA ALA A 8 12.65 -4.83 -8.76
C ALA A 8 13.46 -3.94 -7.82
N ASP A 9 14.77 -3.95 -8.01
CA ASP A 9 15.76 -3.17 -7.24
C ASP A 9 17.04 -3.08 -8.08
N ASP A 10 17.72 -1.95 -8.11
CA ASP A 10 18.96 -1.81 -8.87
C ASP A 10 20.16 -2.52 -8.21
N GLN A 11 20.08 -2.80 -6.91
CA GLN A 11 21.13 -3.44 -6.12
C GLN A 11 20.97 -4.97 -6.13
N GLU A 12 21.89 -5.67 -6.76
CA GLU A 12 21.87 -7.15 -6.89
C GLU A 12 21.79 -7.85 -5.53
N LEU A 13 22.57 -7.38 -4.54
CA LEU A 13 22.60 -7.98 -3.21
C LEU A 13 21.23 -7.89 -2.52
N VAL A 14 20.53 -6.76 -2.68
CA VAL A 14 19.19 -6.54 -2.12
C VAL A 14 18.19 -7.45 -2.81
N ARG A 15 18.17 -7.50 -4.15
CA ARG A 15 17.28 -8.40 -4.89
C ARG A 15 17.47 -9.85 -4.48
N THR A 16 18.72 -10.31 -4.41
CA THR A 16 19.04 -11.67 -3.95
C THR A 16 18.54 -11.92 -2.54
N GLY A 17 18.74 -10.98 -1.62
CA GLY A 17 18.26 -11.08 -0.24
C GLY A 17 16.73 -11.16 -0.16
N LEU A 18 16.02 -10.27 -0.86
CA LEU A 18 14.56 -10.28 -0.94
C LEU A 18 14.03 -11.58 -1.52
N ARG A 19 14.64 -12.08 -2.59
CA ARG A 19 14.28 -13.37 -3.20
C ARG A 19 14.45 -14.52 -2.21
N MET A 20 15.60 -14.61 -1.55
CA MET A 20 15.86 -15.68 -0.56
C MET A 20 14.84 -15.64 0.58
N ILE A 21 14.49 -14.46 1.09
CA ILE A 21 13.50 -14.30 2.16
C ILE A 21 12.12 -14.77 1.68
N LEU A 22 11.70 -14.34 0.49
CA LEU A 22 10.37 -14.63 -0.04
C LEU A 22 10.22 -16.10 -0.46
N ASP A 23 11.20 -16.66 -1.18
CA ASP A 23 11.16 -18.06 -1.63
C ASP A 23 11.28 -19.05 -0.46
N ALA A 24 11.81 -18.62 0.70
CA ALA A 24 11.80 -19.41 1.93
C ALA A 24 10.42 -19.50 2.60
N GLN A 25 9.46 -18.66 2.19
CA GLN A 25 8.12 -18.64 2.79
C GLN A 25 7.17 -19.60 2.07
N PRO A 26 6.49 -20.51 2.81
CA PRO A 26 5.48 -21.35 2.21
C PRO A 26 4.39 -20.56 1.49
N GLY A 27 4.14 -20.87 0.22
CA GLY A 27 3.08 -20.24 -0.56
C GLY A 27 3.46 -18.90 -1.19
N ILE A 28 4.74 -18.51 -1.19
CA ILE A 28 5.26 -17.36 -1.95
C ILE A 28 6.32 -17.87 -2.95
N GLN A 29 6.35 -17.28 -4.15
CA GLN A 29 7.34 -17.58 -5.17
C GLN A 29 7.75 -16.30 -5.91
N VAL A 30 9.04 -16.03 -6.00
CA VAL A 30 9.56 -14.97 -6.86
C VAL A 30 9.61 -15.49 -8.29
N VAL A 31 8.80 -14.88 -9.17
CA VAL A 31 8.63 -15.29 -10.57
C VAL A 31 9.44 -14.46 -11.55
N GLY A 32 10.04 -13.37 -11.10
CA GLY A 32 10.89 -12.51 -11.91
C GLY A 32 11.64 -11.49 -11.07
N GLU A 33 12.74 -11.00 -11.62
CA GLU A 33 13.58 -9.95 -11.06
C GLU A 33 13.84 -8.89 -12.13
N ALA A 34 13.90 -7.62 -11.74
CA ALA A 34 14.23 -6.49 -12.59
C ALA A 34 15.28 -5.61 -11.93
N THR A 35 16.13 -5.00 -12.74
CA THR A 35 17.22 -4.12 -12.31
C THR A 35 16.88 -2.64 -12.43
N ASN A 36 15.78 -2.33 -13.09
CA ASN A 36 15.29 -0.96 -13.33
C ASN A 36 13.76 -0.96 -13.53
N GLY A 37 13.17 0.22 -13.43
CA GLY A 37 11.73 0.36 -13.51
C GLY A 37 11.13 0.04 -14.88
N ARG A 38 11.86 0.25 -15.98
CA ARG A 38 11.37 -0.09 -17.32
C ARG A 38 11.26 -1.60 -17.52
N GLU A 39 12.28 -2.33 -17.11
CA GLU A 39 12.29 -3.79 -17.09
C GLU A 39 11.19 -4.32 -16.17
N ALA A 40 11.03 -3.72 -14.97
CA ALA A 40 9.98 -4.08 -14.02
C ALA A 40 8.57 -3.96 -14.63
N VAL A 41 8.27 -2.86 -15.34
CA VAL A 41 6.98 -2.65 -16.01
C VAL A 41 6.77 -3.68 -17.12
N SER A 42 7.81 -3.98 -17.91
CA SER A 42 7.74 -4.98 -18.99
C SER A 42 7.43 -6.37 -18.43
N LEU A 43 8.22 -6.83 -17.46
CA LEU A 43 8.05 -8.13 -16.80
C LEU A 43 6.71 -8.23 -16.05
N ALA A 44 6.26 -7.17 -15.39
CA ALA A 44 4.97 -7.17 -14.71
C ALA A 44 3.80 -7.38 -15.67
N ARG A 45 3.86 -6.79 -16.86
CA ARG A 45 2.83 -6.97 -17.91
C ARG A 45 2.85 -8.37 -18.51
N GLU A 46 4.03 -8.95 -18.70
CA GLU A 46 4.23 -10.29 -19.24
C GLU A 46 3.85 -11.37 -18.23
N LEU A 47 4.44 -11.32 -17.05
CA LEU A 47 4.32 -12.37 -16.03
C LEU A 47 3.00 -12.30 -15.25
N ARG A 48 2.36 -11.13 -15.19
CA ARG A 48 1.15 -10.88 -14.40
C ARG A 48 1.28 -11.43 -12.98
N PRO A 49 2.26 -10.95 -12.20
CA PRO A 49 2.43 -11.37 -10.81
C PRO A 49 1.23 -10.93 -9.96
N ASP A 50 1.04 -11.63 -8.83
CA ASP A 50 0.02 -11.22 -7.85
C ASP A 50 0.47 -9.98 -7.07
N VAL A 51 1.79 -9.86 -6.84
CA VAL A 51 2.40 -8.71 -6.13
C VAL A 51 3.69 -8.29 -6.83
N CYS A 52 3.88 -6.99 -6.97
CA CYS A 52 5.15 -6.37 -7.37
C CYS A 52 5.79 -5.73 -6.14
N LEU A 53 7.07 -5.99 -5.91
CA LEU A 53 7.88 -5.39 -4.84
C LEU A 53 8.95 -4.51 -5.47
N PHE A 54 8.83 -3.19 -5.38
CA PHE A 54 9.67 -2.24 -6.11
C PHE A 54 10.44 -1.31 -5.19
N ASP A 55 11.76 -1.17 -5.43
CA ASP A 55 12.51 -0.05 -4.88
C ASP A 55 12.09 1.27 -5.58
N ILE A 56 12.24 2.38 -4.85
CA ILE A 56 11.97 3.72 -5.42
C ILE A 56 13.10 4.14 -6.35
N ARG A 57 14.34 3.97 -5.91
CA ARG A 57 15.49 4.47 -6.65
C ARG A 57 16.03 3.44 -7.62
N MET A 58 15.51 3.47 -8.81
CA MET A 58 15.99 2.64 -9.92
C MET A 58 16.34 3.50 -11.12
N PRO A 59 17.32 3.08 -11.95
CA PRO A 59 17.66 3.76 -13.20
C PRO A 59 16.54 3.65 -14.24
N GLU A 60 16.61 4.48 -15.29
CA GLU A 60 15.70 4.58 -16.44
C GLU A 60 14.28 5.02 -16.10
N LEU A 61 13.63 4.33 -15.19
CA LEU A 61 12.31 4.62 -14.67
C LEU A 61 12.31 4.34 -13.17
N ASN A 62 11.99 5.32 -12.34
CA ASN A 62 11.97 5.11 -10.90
C ASN A 62 10.76 4.26 -10.46
N GLY A 63 10.79 3.74 -9.22
CA GLY A 63 9.74 2.84 -8.73
C GLY A 63 8.37 3.50 -8.57
N LEU A 64 8.31 4.82 -8.35
CA LEU A 64 7.03 5.54 -8.28
C LEU A 64 6.38 5.65 -9.65
N GLU A 65 7.17 5.93 -10.69
CA GLU A 65 6.72 5.97 -12.07
C GLU A 65 6.31 4.57 -12.56
N ALA A 66 7.09 3.53 -12.21
CA ALA A 66 6.74 2.14 -12.49
C ALA A 66 5.42 1.74 -11.79
N THR A 67 5.25 2.13 -10.52
CA THR A 67 4.01 1.93 -9.76
C THR A 67 2.83 2.61 -10.45
N ARG A 68 2.98 3.87 -10.87
CA ARG A 68 1.93 4.60 -11.57
C ARG A 68 1.53 3.93 -12.89
N ALA A 69 2.50 3.38 -13.63
CA ALA A 69 2.25 2.70 -14.90
C ALA A 69 1.50 1.36 -14.75
N LEU A 70 1.54 0.75 -13.55
CA LEU A 70 0.94 -0.57 -13.27
C LEU A 70 -0.27 -0.53 -12.32
N ALA A 71 -0.36 0.49 -11.47
CA ALA A 71 -1.37 0.60 -10.42
C ALA A 71 -2.02 1.99 -10.34
N GLY A 72 -1.66 2.91 -11.23
CA GLY A 72 -2.19 4.27 -11.26
C GLY A 72 -3.69 4.34 -11.55
N PRO A 73 -4.29 5.55 -11.37
CA PRO A 73 -5.74 5.75 -11.47
C PRO A 73 -6.32 5.40 -12.86
N ASP A 74 -5.50 5.50 -13.91
CA ASP A 74 -5.92 5.27 -15.29
C ASP A 74 -5.73 3.81 -15.72
N VAL A 75 -5.35 2.90 -14.82
CA VAL A 75 -5.09 1.49 -15.10
C VAL A 75 -6.33 0.65 -14.81
N ASP A 76 -6.96 0.09 -15.84
CA ASP A 76 -8.19 -0.71 -15.74
C ASP A 76 -8.07 -1.92 -14.78
N LYS A 77 -6.91 -2.58 -14.80
CA LYS A 77 -6.61 -3.76 -13.98
C LYS A 77 -5.32 -3.55 -13.21
N PRO A 78 -5.35 -2.75 -12.13
CA PRO A 78 -4.17 -2.40 -11.38
C PRO A 78 -3.55 -3.63 -10.70
N LEU A 79 -2.23 -3.76 -10.82
CA LEU A 79 -1.46 -4.76 -10.08
C LEU A 79 -1.27 -4.30 -8.64
N ALA A 80 -1.09 -5.25 -7.73
CA ALA A 80 -0.73 -4.93 -6.36
C ALA A 80 0.76 -4.57 -6.30
N VAL A 81 1.09 -3.33 -5.99
CA VAL A 81 2.47 -2.86 -5.85
C VAL A 81 2.75 -2.52 -4.40
N VAL A 82 3.81 -3.10 -3.85
CA VAL A 82 4.40 -2.75 -2.56
C VAL A 82 5.73 -2.05 -2.84
N VAL A 83 5.88 -0.85 -2.33
CA VAL A 83 7.13 -0.09 -2.45
C VAL A 83 8.01 -0.42 -1.26
N ILE A 84 9.30 -0.68 -1.54
CA ILE A 84 10.33 -0.92 -0.52
C ILE A 84 11.51 0.01 -0.76
N THR A 85 12.02 0.70 0.27
CA THR A 85 13.11 1.66 0.09
C THR A 85 13.97 1.80 1.34
N THR A 86 15.21 2.27 1.17
CA THR A 86 16.07 2.67 2.30
C THR A 86 15.73 4.06 2.84
N PHE A 87 14.95 4.83 2.10
CA PHE A 87 14.64 6.22 2.43
C PHE A 87 13.20 6.36 2.91
N ASP A 88 13.07 6.95 4.09
CA ASP A 88 11.80 7.23 4.74
C ASP A 88 11.36 8.70 4.58
N LEU A 89 11.74 9.33 3.45
CA LEU A 89 11.32 10.70 3.17
C LEU A 89 9.81 10.73 2.92
N ASP A 90 9.12 11.61 3.64
CA ASP A 90 7.67 11.75 3.61
C ASP A 90 7.13 11.98 2.18
N GLU A 91 7.90 12.67 1.33
CA GLU A 91 7.60 12.85 -0.09
C GLU A 91 7.48 11.54 -0.87
N TYR A 92 8.31 10.54 -0.56
CA TYR A 92 8.28 9.24 -1.24
C TYR A 92 7.07 8.41 -0.82
N VAL A 93 6.71 8.45 0.45
CA VAL A 93 5.51 7.74 0.93
C VAL A 93 4.27 8.32 0.27
N HIS A 94 4.11 9.64 0.29
CA HIS A 94 3.00 10.32 -0.38
C HIS A 94 2.99 10.05 -1.89
N GLY A 95 4.15 10.12 -2.55
CA GLY A 95 4.31 9.80 -3.96
C GLY A 95 3.90 8.37 -4.31
N ALA A 96 4.31 7.38 -3.50
CA ALA A 96 3.98 5.98 -3.70
C ALA A 96 2.47 5.73 -3.61
N LEU A 97 1.82 6.33 -2.62
CA LEU A 97 0.38 6.21 -2.43
C LEU A 97 -0.41 6.87 -3.56
N LYS A 98 -0.02 8.08 -3.97
CA LYS A 98 -0.61 8.74 -5.15
C LYS A 98 -0.38 7.96 -6.44
N ALA A 99 0.72 7.22 -6.55
CA ALA A 99 0.99 6.35 -7.67
C ALA A 99 0.14 5.05 -7.66
N GLY A 100 -0.56 4.74 -6.56
CA GLY A 100 -1.42 3.57 -6.42
C GLY A 100 -0.80 2.39 -5.68
N ALA A 101 0.31 2.58 -4.96
CA ALA A 101 0.91 1.53 -4.15
C ALA A 101 -0.08 1.02 -3.09
N ARG A 102 -0.09 -0.30 -2.85
CA ARG A 102 -0.86 -0.96 -1.80
C ARG A 102 -0.07 -1.15 -0.51
N GLY A 103 1.23 -0.95 -0.54
CA GLY A 103 2.07 -1.06 0.64
C GLY A 103 3.33 -0.23 0.53
N PHE A 104 3.91 0.10 1.69
CA PHE A 104 5.17 0.80 1.79
C PHE A 104 5.98 0.23 2.95
N LEU A 105 7.19 -0.20 2.66
CA LEU A 105 8.13 -0.77 3.63
C LEU A 105 9.49 -0.07 3.54
N LEU A 106 10.22 -0.11 4.64
CA LEU A 106 11.65 0.20 4.63
C LEU A 106 12.46 -1.08 4.39
N LYS A 107 13.61 -0.98 3.73
CA LYS A 107 14.50 -2.13 3.43
C LYS A 107 15.09 -2.79 4.69
N ASP A 108 15.04 -2.12 5.83
CA ASP A 108 15.38 -2.66 7.15
C ASP A 108 14.22 -3.41 7.82
N ALA A 109 13.06 -3.44 7.18
CA ALA A 109 11.93 -4.24 7.67
C ALA A 109 12.31 -5.72 7.73
N GLY A 110 12.04 -6.35 8.86
CA GLY A 110 12.32 -7.78 9.04
C GLY A 110 11.53 -8.67 8.08
N PRO A 111 11.97 -9.93 7.88
CA PRO A 111 11.35 -10.89 6.97
C PRO A 111 9.85 -11.09 7.24
N GLU A 112 9.43 -11.02 8.50
CA GLU A 112 8.04 -11.19 8.90
C GLU A 112 7.14 -10.08 8.35
N LEU A 113 7.57 -8.81 8.47
CA LEU A 113 6.80 -7.67 7.99
C LEU A 113 6.74 -7.64 6.45
N LEU A 114 7.84 -8.02 5.77
CA LEU A 114 7.89 -8.19 4.33
C LEU A 114 6.87 -9.24 3.86
N THR A 115 6.85 -10.40 4.52
CA THR A 115 5.92 -11.48 4.22
C THR A 115 4.46 -11.05 4.44
N GLN A 116 4.19 -10.37 5.55
CA GLN A 116 2.86 -9.83 5.85
C GLN A 116 2.40 -8.82 4.78
N ALA A 117 3.30 -7.96 4.30
CA ALA A 117 2.98 -6.98 3.27
C ALA A 117 2.64 -7.65 1.93
N VAL A 118 3.37 -8.69 1.54
CA VAL A 118 3.07 -9.48 0.33
C VAL A 118 1.71 -10.16 0.45
N HIS A 119 1.40 -10.78 1.59
CA HIS A 119 0.09 -11.40 1.82
C HIS A 119 -1.05 -10.37 1.81
N ALA A 120 -0.87 -9.24 2.49
CA ALA A 120 -1.86 -8.16 2.52
C ALA A 120 -2.14 -7.63 1.11
N ALA A 121 -1.09 -7.33 0.34
CA ALA A 121 -1.21 -6.82 -1.02
C ALA A 121 -1.91 -7.82 -1.96
N ALA A 122 -1.57 -9.12 -1.88
CA ALA A 122 -2.21 -10.17 -2.66
C ALA A 122 -3.72 -10.31 -2.33
N ASN A 123 -4.10 -10.08 -1.08
CA ASN A 123 -5.50 -10.10 -0.64
C ASN A 123 -6.27 -8.80 -0.91
N GLY A 124 -5.66 -7.82 -1.58
CA GLY A 124 -6.28 -6.52 -1.82
C GLY A 124 -6.28 -5.58 -0.61
N GLU A 125 -5.54 -5.92 0.42
CA GLU A 125 -5.33 -5.09 1.61
C GLU A 125 -4.09 -4.22 1.42
N ALA A 126 -3.98 -3.11 2.17
CA ALA A 126 -2.77 -2.30 2.20
C ALA A 126 -2.06 -2.50 3.53
N LEU A 127 -0.74 -2.62 3.49
CA LEU A 127 0.09 -2.63 4.68
C LEU A 127 1.16 -1.55 4.58
N ILE A 128 1.14 -0.63 5.53
CA ILE A 128 2.19 0.36 5.73
C ILE A 128 2.83 0.07 7.08
N ALA A 129 4.15 0.10 7.13
CA ALA A 129 4.86 -0.07 8.39
C ALA A 129 4.36 0.97 9.43
N PRO A 130 4.13 0.58 10.70
CA PRO A 130 3.61 1.49 11.72
C PRO A 130 4.42 2.79 11.88
N SER A 131 5.74 2.70 11.80
CA SER A 131 6.65 3.86 11.82
C SER A 131 6.39 4.84 10.67
N VAL A 132 6.07 4.33 9.49
CA VAL A 132 5.74 5.12 8.31
C VAL A 132 4.34 5.73 8.43
N THR A 133 3.38 4.99 9.00
CA THR A 133 2.01 5.48 9.23
C THR A 133 2.01 6.71 10.13
N VAL A 134 2.69 6.67 11.29
CA VAL A 134 2.76 7.80 12.23
C VAL A 134 3.34 9.05 11.56
N ARG A 135 4.37 8.89 10.74
CA ARG A 135 5.02 10.01 10.04
C ARG A 135 4.17 10.57 8.91
N LEU A 136 3.49 9.70 8.16
CA LEU A 136 2.47 10.15 7.19
C LEU A 136 1.43 11.04 7.84
N LEU A 137 0.94 10.63 8.99
CA LEU A 137 -0.08 11.37 9.72
C LEU A 137 0.44 12.74 10.18
N ALA A 138 1.69 12.81 10.64
CA ALA A 138 2.33 14.08 11.00
C ALA A 138 2.51 15.00 9.79
N ALA A 139 3.00 14.47 8.66
CA ALA A 139 3.18 15.24 7.43
C ALA A 139 1.85 15.78 6.85
N PHE A 140 0.74 15.04 7.04
CA PHE A 140 -0.59 15.51 6.63
C PHE A 140 -1.17 16.58 7.57
N ALA A 141 -0.83 16.54 8.87
CA ALA A 141 -1.27 17.54 9.83
C ALA A 141 -0.70 18.95 9.53
N ASP A 142 0.48 19.00 8.90
CA ASP A 142 1.19 20.24 8.57
C ASP A 142 0.88 20.80 7.17
N LEU A 143 0.14 20.06 6.33
CA LEU A 143 -0.27 20.57 5.01
C LEU A 143 -1.33 21.66 5.18
N PRO A 144 -1.13 22.86 4.60
CA PRO A 144 -2.17 23.88 4.57
C PRO A 144 -3.38 23.34 3.80
N THR A 145 -4.52 23.24 4.45
CA THR A 145 -5.79 22.82 3.88
C THR A 145 -6.30 23.92 2.93
N SER A 146 -5.78 23.98 1.72
CA SER A 146 -6.20 24.94 0.69
C SER A 146 -7.15 24.35 -0.35
N GLU A 147 -7.48 23.06 -0.27
CA GLU A 147 -8.54 22.49 -1.11
C GLU A 147 -9.86 22.39 -0.31
N PRO A 148 -11.01 22.60 -0.96
CA PRO A 148 -12.30 22.42 -0.30
C PRO A 148 -12.39 20.97 0.22
N LEU A 149 -12.82 20.83 1.47
CA LEU A 149 -13.02 19.54 2.14
C LEU A 149 -13.73 18.59 1.17
N ARG A 150 -13.06 17.50 0.76
CA ARG A 150 -13.66 16.47 -0.08
C ARG A 150 -14.91 15.94 0.61
N GLN A 151 -16.05 16.04 -0.04
CA GLN A 151 -17.26 15.41 0.44
C GLN A 151 -17.34 13.97 -0.09
N PRO A 152 -17.87 13.02 0.70
CA PRO A 152 -18.06 11.67 0.21
C PRO A 152 -19.12 11.68 -0.90
N ILE A 153 -18.99 10.76 -1.86
CA ILE A 153 -19.97 10.58 -2.97
C ILE A 153 -21.33 10.24 -2.40
N GLU A 154 -21.37 9.47 -1.30
CA GLU A 154 -22.55 9.14 -0.53
C GLU A 154 -22.26 9.32 0.97
N PRO A 155 -23.26 9.70 1.79
CA PRO A 155 -23.07 9.83 3.22
C PRO A 155 -22.57 8.54 3.86
N LEU A 156 -21.62 8.68 4.78
CA LEU A 156 -21.13 7.55 5.57
C LEU A 156 -22.16 7.21 6.67
N THR A 157 -22.32 5.94 6.93
CA THR A 157 -23.05 5.47 8.11
C THR A 157 -22.17 5.64 9.36
N ALA A 158 -22.78 5.67 10.55
CA ALA A 158 -22.05 5.75 11.81
C ALA A 158 -21.00 4.63 11.93
N ARG A 159 -21.31 3.42 11.44
CA ARG A 159 -20.41 2.27 11.48
C ARG A 159 -19.23 2.40 10.53
N GLU A 160 -19.46 2.96 9.36
CA GLU A 160 -18.39 3.26 8.41
C GLU A 160 -17.45 4.36 8.94
N GLU A 161 -18.00 5.36 9.64
CA GLU A 161 -17.18 6.37 10.31
C GLU A 161 -16.30 5.77 11.40
N GLU A 162 -16.82 4.86 12.24
CA GLU A 162 -16.01 4.15 13.24
C GLU A 162 -14.88 3.34 12.58
N VAL A 163 -15.20 2.57 11.54
CA VAL A 163 -14.19 1.80 10.79
C VAL A 163 -13.16 2.74 10.15
N MET A 164 -13.57 3.84 9.55
CA MET A 164 -12.67 4.82 8.95
C MET A 164 -11.70 5.41 9.99
N VAL A 165 -12.19 5.76 11.17
CA VAL A 165 -11.35 6.27 12.27
C VAL A 165 -10.32 5.24 12.73
N THR A 166 -10.71 3.96 12.85
CA THR A 166 -9.77 2.89 13.22
C THR A 166 -8.73 2.63 12.12
N VAL A 167 -9.13 2.70 10.85
CA VAL A 167 -8.21 2.64 9.69
C VAL A 167 -7.18 3.76 9.77
N ALA A 168 -7.60 4.97 10.04
CA ALA A 168 -6.73 6.13 10.10
C ALA A 168 -5.80 6.13 11.34
N ARG A 169 -6.17 5.40 12.38
CA ARG A 169 -5.27 5.09 13.53
C ARG A 169 -4.23 3.99 13.18
N GLY A 170 -4.25 3.44 11.97
CA GLY A 170 -3.30 2.45 11.51
C GLY A 170 -3.62 1.00 11.90
N LEU A 171 -4.80 0.71 12.48
CA LEU A 171 -5.15 -0.64 12.92
C LEU A 171 -5.28 -1.59 11.74
N THR A 172 -4.81 -2.83 11.90
CA THR A 172 -5.05 -3.93 10.95
C THR A 172 -6.52 -4.36 10.95
N ASN A 173 -6.95 -5.08 9.93
CA ASN A 173 -8.34 -5.58 9.87
C ASN A 173 -8.71 -6.48 11.07
N ALA A 174 -7.74 -7.24 11.59
CA ALA A 174 -7.94 -8.08 12.78
C ALA A 174 -8.11 -7.24 14.05
N GLU A 175 -7.31 -6.19 14.22
CA GLU A 175 -7.44 -5.25 15.34
C GLU A 175 -8.73 -4.46 15.27
N ILE A 176 -9.15 -4.00 14.08
CA ILE A 176 -10.46 -3.34 13.86
C ILE A 176 -11.59 -4.30 14.24
N ALA A 177 -11.54 -5.55 13.79
CA ALA A 177 -12.53 -6.55 14.12
C ALA A 177 -12.65 -6.74 15.64
N SER A 178 -11.51 -6.82 16.33
CA SER A 178 -11.43 -6.95 17.79
C SER A 178 -11.95 -5.70 18.51
N GLU A 179 -11.50 -4.49 18.13
CA GLU A 179 -11.85 -3.23 18.78
C GLU A 179 -13.35 -2.91 18.61
N LEU A 180 -13.88 -3.14 17.40
CA LEU A 180 -15.28 -2.84 17.09
C LEU A 180 -16.24 -4.01 17.36
N HIS A 181 -15.73 -5.15 17.86
CA HIS A 181 -16.51 -6.37 18.14
C HIS A 181 -17.34 -6.85 16.94
N ILE A 182 -16.71 -6.91 15.75
CA ILE A 182 -17.32 -7.42 14.51
C ILE A 182 -16.44 -8.49 13.86
N SER A 183 -17.00 -9.21 12.90
CA SER A 183 -16.24 -10.22 12.16
C SER A 183 -15.23 -9.57 11.18
N LEU A 184 -14.16 -10.30 10.85
CA LEU A 184 -13.20 -9.88 9.85
C LEU A 184 -13.86 -9.65 8.47
N SER A 185 -14.87 -10.48 8.12
CA SER A 185 -15.64 -10.31 6.89
C SER A 185 -16.46 -9.01 6.90
N THR A 186 -17.02 -8.64 8.06
CA THR A 186 -17.75 -7.37 8.22
C THR A 186 -16.82 -6.17 8.06
N VAL A 187 -15.60 -6.23 8.60
CA VAL A 187 -14.58 -5.17 8.38
C VAL A 187 -14.28 -5.01 6.88
N LYS A 188 -14.04 -6.12 6.17
CA LYS A 188 -13.80 -6.09 4.71
C LYS A 188 -14.97 -5.48 3.93
N THR A 189 -16.20 -5.77 4.32
CA THR A 189 -17.41 -5.18 3.71
C THR A 189 -17.46 -3.66 3.93
N HIS A 190 -17.19 -3.19 5.15
CA HIS A 190 -17.15 -1.75 5.43
C HIS A 190 -16.02 -1.04 4.70
N LEU A 191 -14.83 -1.66 4.59
CA LEU A 191 -13.72 -1.10 3.83
C LEU A 191 -14.05 -0.98 2.33
N ALA A 192 -14.69 -1.98 1.74
CA ALA A 192 -15.15 -1.92 0.34
C ALA A 192 -16.18 -0.81 0.13
N SER A 193 -17.13 -0.67 1.07
CA SER A 193 -18.11 0.42 1.03
C SER A 193 -17.46 1.79 1.16
N LEU A 194 -16.54 1.97 2.11
CA LEU A 194 -15.76 3.19 2.28
C LEU A 194 -14.96 3.55 1.03
N THR A 195 -14.28 2.57 0.43
CA THR A 195 -13.55 2.75 -0.83
C THR A 195 -14.46 3.34 -1.91
N ASN A 196 -15.65 2.80 -2.09
CA ASN A 196 -16.61 3.28 -3.09
C ASN A 196 -17.15 4.67 -2.75
N LYS A 197 -17.61 4.89 -1.51
CA LYS A 197 -18.23 6.15 -1.07
C LYS A 197 -17.27 7.33 -1.03
N LEU A 198 -16.00 7.08 -0.75
CA LEU A 198 -14.97 8.11 -0.70
C LEU A 198 -14.24 8.29 -2.04
N GLY A 199 -14.49 7.42 -3.03
CA GLY A 199 -13.72 7.36 -4.27
C GLY A 199 -12.24 7.02 -4.00
N ALA A 200 -11.96 6.29 -2.91
CA ALA A 200 -10.64 5.90 -2.50
C ALA A 200 -10.19 4.64 -3.28
N ARG A 201 -8.91 4.51 -3.57
CA ARG A 201 -8.35 3.34 -4.26
C ARG A 201 -7.85 2.27 -3.32
N ASN A 202 -7.51 2.67 -2.09
CA ASN A 202 -6.98 1.79 -1.07
C ASN A 202 -7.27 2.35 0.34
N ARG A 203 -6.96 1.55 1.39
CA ARG A 203 -7.20 1.96 2.80
C ARG A 203 -6.43 3.20 3.22
N VAL A 204 -5.32 3.49 2.55
CA VAL A 204 -4.50 4.66 2.88
C VAL A 204 -5.21 5.93 2.45
N GLU A 205 -5.83 5.93 1.28
CA GLU A 205 -6.65 7.05 0.83
C GLU A 205 -7.88 7.25 1.72
N ILE A 206 -8.42 6.18 2.31
CA ILE A 206 -9.45 6.28 3.36
C ILE A 206 -8.89 6.99 4.59
N ALA A 207 -7.69 6.61 5.05
CA ALA A 207 -7.03 7.27 6.17
C ALA A 207 -6.73 8.74 5.88
N MET A 208 -6.17 9.05 4.71
CA MET A 208 -5.90 10.42 4.27
C MET A 208 -7.18 11.26 4.27
N TRP A 209 -8.26 10.73 3.72
CA TRP A 209 -9.55 11.40 3.70
C TRP A 209 -10.06 11.75 5.11
N ALA A 210 -9.89 10.84 6.07
CA ALA A 210 -10.26 11.06 7.46
C ALA A 210 -9.48 12.21 8.11
N TYR A 211 -8.18 12.35 7.78
CA TYR A 211 -7.35 13.46 8.25
C TYR A 211 -7.68 14.78 7.54
N GLU A 212 -7.76 14.80 6.22
CA GLU A 212 -8.12 15.98 5.42
C GLU A 212 -9.45 16.59 5.87
N THR A 213 -10.42 15.73 6.22
CA THR A 213 -11.75 16.16 6.68
C THR A 213 -11.83 16.39 8.20
N LYS A 214 -10.70 16.34 8.93
CA LYS A 214 -10.62 16.55 10.38
C LYS A 214 -11.55 15.65 11.21
N ARG A 215 -11.81 14.44 10.73
CA ARG A 215 -12.61 13.45 11.46
C ARG A 215 -11.81 12.70 12.53
N ILE A 216 -10.50 12.89 12.52
CA ILE A 216 -9.59 12.44 13.57
C ILE A 216 -8.94 13.67 14.19
N LYS A 217 -8.98 13.73 15.52
CA LYS A 217 -8.18 14.69 16.26
C LYS A 217 -6.77 14.10 16.44
N ALA A 218 -5.76 14.87 16.05
CA ALA A 218 -4.37 14.55 16.32
C ALA A 218 -4.13 14.47 17.83
#